data_4507ee83805d146e901c707db2f7559f
#
_entry.id   4507ee83805d146e901c707db2f7559f
#
_cell.length_a   1.000
_cell.length_b   1.000
_cell.length_c   1.000
_cell.angle_alpha   90.00
_cell.angle_beta   90.00
_cell.angle_gamma   90.00
#
_symmetry.space_group_name_H-M   'P 1'
#
loop_
_entity.id
_entity.type
_entity.pdbx_description
1 polymer ?
#
loop_
_entity_poly.entity_id
_entity_poly.type
_entity_poly.pdbx_seq_one_letter_code
_entity_poly.pdbx_strand_id
1 'polypeptide(L)'
;MTVASSAPTLVDLARQTRQAARALALLPTADRRAALEAVAQSLSDRAATIVAANEADCTAAQAEGISSALYGRLKLDAVKLAGAIAGVRDLAQLPDPLGDRQIHRELDQGLVLERVTCPLGVLGVIFEARPDAVVQIAALAIASGNGVILKGGKEAVRSCQSLIEAIHGGLANSAVDPAAVRLLTTREETLELLRLDRYVDLIIPRGSNAFVQFVQNNTRIPVLGHADGICHLYVDEAADLTKAVPIAVDAKTQYPSACNAIETLLIHRAIAPQGLPELARALVAKGVELRGDAATCELLQGICAIAPATETDWATEYSDLILSIKIVADLDEAIDHITTYGSGHTEAIVTEDDAAADRFLAEVDAAGVYRNCSTRFADGFRYGFGAEVGISTNRLPPRGPVGLEGLVTYKYRLTGKGHVAATYAGADAKPFTHRDL
;
A
#
# COMPACT_ATOMS: atom_id res chain seq x y z
N MET A 1 -51.51 -7.29 3.18
CA MET A 1 -50.31 -8.07 3.51
C MET A 1 -49.07 -7.17 3.31
N THR A 2 -48.60 -6.55 4.38
CA THR A 2 -47.34 -5.77 4.37
C THR A 2 -46.20 -6.78 4.32
N VAL A 3 -45.55 -6.88 3.17
CA VAL A 3 -44.29 -7.64 3.05
C VAL A 3 -43.26 -6.94 3.96
N ALA A 4 -42.91 -7.56 5.07
CA ALA A 4 -41.82 -7.10 5.88
C ALA A 4 -40.55 -7.09 5.00
N SER A 5 -40.01 -5.90 4.72
CA SER A 5 -38.76 -5.74 4.01
C SER A 5 -37.67 -6.35 4.90
N SER A 6 -37.19 -7.54 4.54
CA SER A 6 -36.00 -8.12 5.17
C SER A 6 -34.81 -7.14 4.93
N ALA A 7 -33.96 -6.97 5.93
CA ALA A 7 -32.74 -6.20 5.76
C ALA A 7 -31.96 -6.72 4.52
N PRO A 8 -31.36 -5.84 3.72
CA PRO A 8 -30.64 -6.24 2.52
C PRO A 8 -29.48 -7.19 2.89
N THR A 9 -29.33 -8.25 2.10
CA THR A 9 -28.21 -9.20 2.26
C THR A 9 -26.90 -8.54 1.84
N LEU A 10 -25.75 -9.08 2.28
CA LEU A 10 -24.44 -8.59 1.83
C LEU A 10 -24.29 -8.68 0.30
N VAL A 11 -24.86 -9.69 -0.34
CA VAL A 11 -24.91 -9.81 -1.80
C VAL A 11 -25.70 -8.65 -2.42
N ASP A 12 -26.81 -8.24 -1.81
CA ASP A 12 -27.60 -7.10 -2.30
C ASP A 12 -26.84 -5.79 -2.18
N LEU A 13 -26.14 -5.59 -1.05
CA LEU A 13 -25.27 -4.43 -0.83
C LEU A 13 -24.13 -4.38 -1.85
N ALA A 14 -23.43 -5.50 -2.06
CA ALA A 14 -22.34 -5.59 -3.03
C ALA A 14 -22.80 -5.34 -4.47
N ARG A 15 -23.99 -5.83 -4.83
CA ARG A 15 -24.61 -5.57 -6.13
C ARG A 15 -24.93 -4.08 -6.32
N GLN A 16 -25.48 -3.41 -5.30
CA GLN A 16 -25.73 -1.96 -5.32
C GLN A 16 -24.44 -1.17 -5.44
N THR A 17 -23.39 -1.54 -4.67
CA THR A 17 -22.08 -0.90 -4.77
C THR A 17 -21.47 -1.05 -6.16
N ARG A 18 -21.60 -2.25 -6.78
CA ARG A 18 -21.12 -2.45 -8.15
C ARG A 18 -21.91 -1.61 -9.19
N GLN A 19 -23.19 -1.42 -8.99
CA GLN A 19 -24.00 -0.55 -9.83
C GLN A 19 -23.58 0.92 -9.68
N ALA A 20 -23.43 1.39 -8.45
CA ALA A 20 -22.94 2.74 -8.14
C ALA A 20 -21.52 2.99 -8.68
N ALA A 21 -20.60 2.00 -8.55
CA ALA A 21 -19.26 2.07 -9.11
C ALA A 21 -19.27 2.24 -10.65
N ARG A 22 -20.16 1.54 -11.36
CA ARG A 22 -20.30 1.70 -12.81
C ARG A 22 -20.75 3.12 -13.21
N ALA A 23 -21.64 3.72 -12.44
CA ALA A 23 -22.07 5.09 -12.64
C ALA A 23 -20.93 6.08 -12.34
N LEU A 24 -20.25 5.89 -11.21
CA LEU A 24 -19.10 6.69 -10.78
C LEU A 24 -17.96 6.70 -11.81
N ALA A 25 -17.68 5.54 -12.43
CA ALA A 25 -16.66 5.39 -13.46
C ALA A 25 -16.89 6.24 -14.73
N LEU A 26 -18.14 6.71 -14.93
CA LEU A 26 -18.52 7.52 -16.08
C LEU A 26 -18.60 9.01 -15.75
N LEU A 27 -18.50 9.40 -14.47
CA LEU A 27 -18.55 10.80 -14.06
C LEU A 27 -17.32 11.56 -14.54
N PRO A 28 -17.49 12.81 -14.98
CA PRO A 28 -16.38 13.72 -15.25
C PRO A 28 -15.49 13.91 -14.02
N THR A 29 -14.23 14.23 -14.22
CA THR A 29 -13.27 14.60 -13.15
C THR A 29 -13.81 15.69 -12.24
N ALA A 30 -14.45 16.72 -12.80
CA ALA A 30 -15.02 17.83 -12.06
C ALA A 30 -16.06 17.37 -11.03
N ASP A 31 -16.93 16.42 -11.40
CA ASP A 31 -17.98 15.91 -10.52
C ASP A 31 -17.39 15.05 -9.39
N ARG A 32 -16.36 14.25 -9.67
CA ARG A 32 -15.65 13.47 -8.64
C ARG A 32 -14.90 14.39 -7.66
N ARG A 33 -14.26 15.47 -8.16
CA ARG A 33 -13.62 16.50 -7.34
C ARG A 33 -14.61 17.25 -6.47
N ALA A 34 -15.75 17.63 -7.02
CA ALA A 34 -16.83 18.27 -6.26
C ALA A 34 -17.37 17.33 -5.16
N ALA A 35 -17.50 16.03 -5.43
CA ALA A 35 -17.91 15.05 -4.43
C ALA A 35 -16.88 14.93 -3.30
N LEU A 36 -15.58 14.92 -3.61
CA LEU A 36 -14.51 14.89 -2.60
C LEU A 36 -14.53 16.14 -1.71
N GLU A 37 -14.74 17.33 -2.29
CA GLU A 37 -14.87 18.56 -1.48
C GLU A 37 -16.12 18.54 -0.59
N ALA A 38 -17.26 18.06 -1.10
CA ALA A 38 -18.47 17.90 -0.31
C ALA A 38 -18.28 16.89 0.85
N VAL A 39 -17.52 15.81 0.62
CA VAL A 39 -17.13 14.85 1.67
C VAL A 39 -16.21 15.52 2.69
N ALA A 40 -15.19 16.26 2.26
CA ALA A 40 -14.28 16.98 3.16
C ALA A 40 -15.02 18.00 4.02
N GLN A 41 -15.97 18.73 3.44
CA GLN A 41 -16.80 19.69 4.17
C GLN A 41 -17.69 18.98 5.19
N SER A 42 -18.38 17.90 4.81
CA SER A 42 -19.23 17.12 5.72
C SER A 42 -18.47 16.50 6.89
N LEU A 43 -17.23 16.02 6.65
CA LEU A 43 -16.33 15.54 7.70
C LEU A 43 -15.94 16.68 8.65
N SER A 44 -15.67 17.88 8.13
CA SER A 44 -15.35 19.07 8.93
C SER A 44 -16.53 19.48 9.82
N ASP A 45 -17.73 19.53 9.26
CA ASP A 45 -18.95 19.92 9.97
C ASP A 45 -19.31 18.94 11.10
N ARG A 46 -18.94 17.67 10.95
CA ARG A 46 -19.20 16.61 11.93
C ARG A 46 -17.99 16.23 12.79
N ALA A 47 -16.88 17.01 12.73
CA ALA A 47 -15.62 16.67 13.38
C ALA A 47 -15.77 16.38 14.88
N ALA A 48 -16.54 17.18 15.63
CA ALA A 48 -16.76 16.96 17.05
C ALA A 48 -17.46 15.61 17.34
N THR A 49 -18.45 15.24 16.54
CA THR A 49 -19.19 13.97 16.67
C THR A 49 -18.27 12.77 16.35
N ILE A 50 -17.44 12.90 15.32
CA ILE A 50 -16.48 11.85 14.92
C ILE A 50 -15.44 11.64 16.01
N VAL A 51 -14.87 12.71 16.57
CA VAL A 51 -13.88 12.63 17.65
C VAL A 51 -14.50 12.01 18.89
N ALA A 52 -15.71 12.40 19.28
CA ALA A 52 -16.41 11.80 20.42
C ALA A 52 -16.70 10.30 20.23
N ALA A 53 -17.07 9.87 19.02
CA ALA A 53 -17.24 8.46 18.70
C ALA A 53 -15.91 7.68 18.82
N ASN A 54 -14.80 8.30 18.41
CA ASN A 54 -13.47 7.70 18.55
C ASN A 54 -13.01 7.61 20.01
N GLU A 55 -13.28 8.62 20.83
CA GLU A 55 -12.97 8.61 22.27
C GLU A 55 -13.73 7.46 22.97
N ALA A 56 -14.98 7.22 22.58
CA ALA A 56 -15.76 6.09 23.11
C ALA A 56 -15.18 4.72 22.70
N ASP A 57 -14.72 4.57 21.44
CA ASP A 57 -14.02 3.36 21.00
C ASP A 57 -12.68 3.18 21.71
N CYS A 58 -11.88 4.25 21.85
CA CYS A 58 -10.62 4.24 22.57
C CYS A 58 -10.80 3.81 24.04
N THR A 59 -11.82 4.34 24.72
CA THR A 59 -12.15 4.00 26.12
C THR A 59 -12.54 2.52 26.24
N ALA A 60 -13.37 2.02 25.34
CA ALA A 60 -13.77 0.61 25.34
C ALA A 60 -12.58 -0.32 25.06
N ALA A 61 -11.74 0.02 24.09
CA ALA A 61 -10.56 -0.76 23.74
C ALA A 61 -9.52 -0.82 24.88
N GLN A 62 -9.32 0.29 25.60
CA GLN A 62 -8.47 0.30 26.82
C GLN A 62 -9.01 -0.63 27.91
N ALA A 63 -10.33 -0.62 28.14
CA ALA A 63 -10.96 -1.50 29.10
C ALA A 63 -10.83 -3.00 28.71
N GLU A 64 -10.77 -3.31 27.40
CA GLU A 64 -10.52 -4.66 26.87
C GLU A 64 -9.02 -5.04 26.84
N GLY A 65 -8.10 -4.14 27.24
CA GLY A 65 -6.66 -4.42 27.30
C GLY A 65 -5.96 -4.40 25.95
N ILE A 66 -6.39 -3.54 25.01
CA ILE A 66 -5.71 -3.38 23.70
C ILE A 66 -4.23 -3.01 23.88
N SER A 67 -3.36 -3.54 23.02
CA SER A 67 -1.93 -3.19 23.05
C SER A 67 -1.70 -1.70 22.74
N SER A 68 -0.62 -1.13 23.29
CA SER A 68 -0.26 0.28 23.09
C SER A 68 -0.08 0.62 21.60
N ALA A 69 0.46 -0.29 20.82
CA ALA A 69 0.65 -0.12 19.36
C ALA A 69 -0.70 -0.02 18.62
N LEU A 70 -1.64 -0.91 18.91
CA LEU A 70 -2.99 -0.86 18.32
C LEU A 70 -3.78 0.35 18.82
N TYR A 71 -3.64 0.71 20.10
CA TYR A 71 -4.27 1.93 20.63
C TYR A 71 -3.78 3.20 19.93
N GLY A 72 -2.48 3.33 19.69
CA GLY A 72 -1.91 4.46 18.94
C GLY A 72 -2.45 4.59 17.50
N ARG A 73 -2.76 3.44 16.87
CA ARG A 73 -3.40 3.40 15.54
C ARG A 73 -4.89 3.74 15.60
N LEU A 74 -5.60 3.27 16.65
CA LEU A 74 -7.03 3.50 16.84
C LEU A 74 -7.37 4.97 17.08
N LYS A 75 -6.49 5.70 17.76
CA LYS A 75 -6.72 7.09 18.14
C LYS A 75 -6.86 8.01 16.92
N LEU A 76 -8.01 8.69 16.81
CA LEU A 76 -8.35 9.69 15.80
C LEU A 76 -8.80 10.97 16.51
N ASP A 77 -7.84 11.76 16.99
CA ASP A 77 -8.10 13.06 17.59
C ASP A 77 -8.39 14.14 16.53
N ALA A 78 -8.72 15.35 16.99
CA ALA A 78 -9.04 16.46 16.10
C ALA A 78 -7.91 16.82 15.12
N VAL A 79 -6.65 16.65 15.53
CA VAL A 79 -5.47 16.95 14.68
C VAL A 79 -5.34 15.90 13.57
N LYS A 80 -5.44 14.62 13.91
CA LYS A 80 -5.39 13.55 12.92
C LYS A 80 -6.57 13.62 11.95
N LEU A 81 -7.79 13.92 12.46
CA LEU A 81 -8.96 14.08 11.61
C LEU A 81 -8.81 15.28 10.66
N ALA A 82 -8.31 16.42 11.14
CA ALA A 82 -8.02 17.58 10.28
C ALA A 82 -7.00 17.24 9.19
N GLY A 83 -5.95 16.46 9.54
CA GLY A 83 -4.98 15.96 8.57
C GLY A 83 -5.62 15.04 7.52
N ALA A 84 -6.51 14.13 7.93
CA ALA A 84 -7.22 13.26 7.00
C ALA A 84 -8.13 14.07 6.03
N ILE A 85 -8.83 15.09 6.55
CA ILE A 85 -9.66 15.99 5.74
C ILE A 85 -8.81 16.81 4.74
N ALA A 86 -7.67 17.32 5.17
CA ALA A 86 -6.72 17.99 4.27
C ALA A 86 -6.26 17.03 3.15
N GLY A 87 -5.92 15.79 3.51
CA GLY A 87 -5.56 14.77 2.54
C GLY A 87 -6.64 14.45 1.49
N VAL A 88 -7.93 14.55 1.84
CA VAL A 88 -9.03 14.43 0.86
C VAL A 88 -9.01 15.60 -0.14
N ARG A 89 -8.76 16.82 0.33
CA ARG A 89 -8.65 18.00 -0.53
C ARG A 89 -7.42 17.97 -1.42
N ASP A 90 -6.28 17.55 -0.88
CA ASP A 90 -5.05 17.40 -1.66
C ASP A 90 -5.23 16.34 -2.76
N LEU A 91 -5.88 15.22 -2.44
CA LEU A 91 -6.21 14.16 -3.40
C LEU A 91 -7.09 14.67 -4.56
N ALA A 92 -8.04 15.58 -4.28
CA ALA A 92 -8.90 16.19 -5.28
C ALA A 92 -8.12 17.06 -6.29
N GLN A 93 -6.89 17.49 -5.97
CA GLN A 93 -6.03 18.28 -6.86
C GLN A 93 -5.10 17.43 -7.72
N LEU A 94 -4.94 16.14 -7.40
CA LEU A 94 -4.06 15.26 -8.19
C LEU A 94 -4.58 15.09 -9.63
N PRO A 95 -3.70 14.74 -10.58
CA PRO A 95 -4.10 14.36 -11.93
C PRO A 95 -5.15 13.23 -11.91
N ASP A 96 -6.10 13.31 -12.85
CA ASP A 96 -7.10 12.25 -13.01
C ASP A 96 -6.45 10.99 -13.57
N PRO A 97 -6.53 9.83 -12.89
CA PRO A 97 -5.96 8.60 -13.40
C PRO A 97 -6.80 7.94 -14.49
N LEU A 98 -8.03 8.44 -14.76
CA LEU A 98 -8.96 7.84 -15.71
C LEU A 98 -8.92 8.50 -17.07
N GLY A 99 -9.06 7.68 -18.11
CA GLY A 99 -9.15 8.16 -19.47
C GLY A 99 -7.80 8.47 -20.11
N ASP A 100 -6.67 8.21 -19.42
CA ASP A 100 -5.35 8.34 -20.02
C ASP A 100 -5.18 7.36 -21.17
N ARG A 101 -4.78 7.89 -22.34
CA ARG A 101 -4.61 7.14 -23.57
C ARG A 101 -3.16 6.70 -23.74
N GLN A 102 -2.87 5.49 -23.25
CA GLN A 102 -1.53 4.90 -23.24
C GLN A 102 -1.07 4.37 -24.61
N ILE A 103 -2.00 4.00 -25.48
CA ILE A 103 -1.75 3.61 -26.88
C ILE A 103 -2.78 4.30 -27.76
N HIS A 104 -2.30 4.87 -28.88
CA HIS A 104 -3.14 5.40 -29.94
C HIS A 104 -2.51 4.99 -31.29
N ARG A 105 -3.07 3.96 -31.92
CA ARG A 105 -2.43 3.31 -33.06
C ARG A 105 -3.42 2.99 -34.14
N GLU A 106 -3.12 3.41 -35.37
CA GLU A 106 -3.82 2.96 -36.56
C GLU A 106 -3.26 1.59 -36.96
N LEU A 107 -4.11 0.57 -36.93
CA LEU A 107 -3.76 -0.78 -37.37
C LEU A 107 -3.87 -0.93 -38.90
N ASP A 108 -4.83 -0.24 -39.50
CA ASP A 108 -5.05 -0.06 -40.93
C ASP A 108 -5.87 1.22 -41.11
N GLN A 109 -5.99 1.71 -42.34
CA GLN A 109 -6.72 2.94 -42.65
C GLN A 109 -8.13 2.94 -42.05
N GLY A 110 -8.35 3.75 -41.02
CA GLY A 110 -9.62 3.86 -40.32
C GLY A 110 -9.93 2.72 -39.32
N LEU A 111 -8.95 1.86 -39.00
CA LEU A 111 -8.99 0.89 -37.90
C LEU A 111 -8.06 1.38 -36.82
N VAL A 112 -8.60 2.00 -35.77
CA VAL A 112 -7.82 2.66 -34.70
C VAL A 112 -7.98 1.94 -33.38
N LEU A 113 -6.84 1.56 -32.80
CA LEU A 113 -6.72 0.96 -31.46
C LEU A 113 -6.31 2.02 -30.46
N GLU A 114 -7.03 2.09 -29.36
CA GLU A 114 -6.65 2.83 -28.16
C GLU A 114 -6.53 1.89 -26.95
N ARG A 115 -5.54 2.12 -26.08
CA ARG A 115 -5.50 1.56 -24.74
C ARG A 115 -5.76 2.70 -23.76
N VAL A 116 -6.84 2.61 -22.99
CA VAL A 116 -7.33 3.70 -22.14
C VAL A 116 -7.50 3.22 -20.71
N THR A 117 -7.01 3.98 -19.73
CA THR A 117 -7.16 3.68 -18.32
C THR A 117 -8.64 3.72 -17.88
N CYS A 118 -9.00 2.84 -16.98
CA CYS A 118 -10.33 2.73 -16.39
C CYS A 118 -10.24 2.19 -14.95
N PRO A 119 -11.29 2.38 -14.10
CA PRO A 119 -11.29 1.86 -12.75
C PRO A 119 -11.15 0.33 -12.70
N LEU A 120 -10.61 -0.18 -11.58
CA LEU A 120 -10.61 -1.62 -11.29
C LEU A 120 -12.04 -2.16 -11.12
N GLY A 121 -12.92 -1.41 -10.46
CA GLY A 121 -14.31 -1.80 -10.23
C GLY A 121 -14.74 -1.58 -8.78
N VAL A 122 -14.92 -2.66 -8.00
CA VAL A 122 -15.24 -2.61 -6.58
C VAL A 122 -14.10 -3.15 -5.76
N LEU A 123 -13.65 -2.36 -4.79
CA LEU A 123 -12.59 -2.70 -3.86
C LEU A 123 -13.20 -3.23 -2.55
N GLY A 124 -12.72 -4.34 -2.03
CA GLY A 124 -13.00 -4.80 -0.68
C GLY A 124 -11.80 -4.49 0.22
N VAL A 125 -11.93 -3.59 1.18
CA VAL A 125 -10.81 -3.20 2.03
C VAL A 125 -11.08 -3.57 3.48
N ILE A 126 -10.21 -4.40 4.05
CA ILE A 126 -10.34 -4.92 5.41
C ILE A 126 -9.17 -4.40 6.24
N PHE A 127 -9.46 -3.72 7.36
CA PHE A 127 -8.43 -3.07 8.17
C PHE A 127 -8.70 -3.22 9.68
N GLU A 128 -7.60 -3.20 10.46
CA GLU A 128 -7.60 -3.30 11.92
C GLU A 128 -7.20 -1.97 12.54
N ALA A 129 -7.92 -1.52 13.58
CA ALA A 129 -7.60 -0.39 14.44
C ALA A 129 -7.15 0.91 13.71
N ARG A 130 -7.75 1.21 12.55
CA ARG A 130 -7.38 2.38 11.72
C ARG A 130 -8.62 3.12 11.20
N PRO A 131 -9.35 3.87 12.03
CA PRO A 131 -10.55 4.60 11.57
C PRO A 131 -10.23 5.65 10.50
N ASP A 132 -9.04 6.26 10.50
CA ASP A 132 -8.57 7.19 9.47
C ASP A 132 -8.53 6.56 8.07
N ALA A 133 -8.32 5.25 7.98
CA ALA A 133 -8.34 4.53 6.71
C ALA A 133 -9.69 4.63 5.98
N VAL A 134 -10.81 4.77 6.71
CA VAL A 134 -12.15 4.98 6.11
C VAL A 134 -12.15 6.21 5.21
N VAL A 135 -11.62 7.33 5.70
CA VAL A 135 -11.58 8.60 4.95
C VAL A 135 -10.65 8.49 3.74
N GLN A 136 -9.43 8.02 3.96
CA GLN A 136 -8.41 7.91 2.91
C GLN A 136 -8.83 6.99 1.78
N ILE A 137 -9.33 5.80 2.13
CA ILE A 137 -9.69 4.78 1.14
C ILE A 137 -10.97 5.16 0.39
N ALA A 138 -11.98 5.72 1.07
CA ALA A 138 -13.18 6.22 0.41
C ALA A 138 -12.84 7.33 -0.59
N ALA A 139 -11.96 8.27 -0.21
CA ALA A 139 -11.52 9.34 -1.09
C ALA A 139 -10.76 8.81 -2.31
N LEU A 140 -9.81 7.87 -2.12
CA LEU A 140 -9.07 7.23 -3.21
C LEU A 140 -10.00 6.47 -4.15
N ALA A 141 -10.99 5.74 -3.62
CA ALA A 141 -11.96 5.02 -4.42
C ALA A 141 -12.79 5.98 -5.29
N ILE A 142 -13.32 7.07 -4.71
CA ILE A 142 -14.09 8.09 -5.43
C ILE A 142 -13.23 8.75 -6.52
N ALA A 143 -12.00 9.16 -6.18
CA ALA A 143 -11.09 9.82 -7.12
C ALA A 143 -10.73 8.93 -8.31
N SER A 144 -10.49 7.64 -8.06
CA SER A 144 -10.16 6.63 -9.09
C SER A 144 -11.38 5.98 -9.76
N GLY A 145 -12.61 6.45 -9.44
CA GLY A 145 -13.83 5.95 -10.05
C GLY A 145 -14.26 4.55 -9.62
N ASN A 146 -13.73 4.04 -8.50
CA ASN A 146 -14.03 2.73 -7.94
C ASN A 146 -15.15 2.81 -6.88
N GLY A 147 -15.94 1.74 -6.75
CA GLY A 147 -16.72 1.51 -5.56
C GLY A 147 -15.86 0.85 -4.47
N VAL A 148 -16.26 0.99 -3.21
CA VAL A 148 -15.54 0.37 -2.10
C VAL A 148 -16.47 -0.19 -1.02
N ILE A 149 -16.14 -1.37 -0.55
CA ILE A 149 -16.74 -2.02 0.61
C ILE A 149 -15.67 -2.09 1.69
N LEU A 150 -15.84 -1.31 2.75
CA LEU A 150 -14.94 -1.17 3.87
C LEU A 150 -15.34 -2.11 5.00
N LYS A 151 -14.38 -2.77 5.63
CA LYS A 151 -14.60 -3.60 6.81
C LYS A 151 -13.57 -3.25 7.88
N GLY A 152 -13.98 -2.49 8.88
CA GLY A 152 -13.17 -2.14 10.04
C GLY A 152 -13.15 -3.23 11.12
N GLY A 153 -12.18 -3.16 12.03
CA GLY A 153 -12.13 -3.99 13.22
C GLY A 153 -13.24 -3.66 14.22
N LYS A 154 -13.52 -4.59 15.15
CA LYS A 154 -14.57 -4.40 16.17
C LYS A 154 -14.29 -3.24 17.12
N GLU A 155 -13.03 -2.93 17.32
CA GLU A 155 -12.51 -1.87 18.19
C GLU A 155 -12.76 -0.45 17.67
N ALA A 156 -13.12 -0.28 16.39
CA ALA A 156 -13.30 1.01 15.72
C ALA A 156 -14.72 1.23 15.16
N VAL A 157 -15.70 0.45 15.59
CA VAL A 157 -17.04 0.41 14.95
C VAL A 157 -17.74 1.76 15.02
N ARG A 158 -17.77 2.44 16.19
CA ARG A 158 -18.43 3.75 16.35
C ARG A 158 -17.76 4.82 15.51
N SER A 159 -16.43 4.85 15.53
CA SER A 159 -15.61 5.74 14.72
C SER A 159 -15.90 5.56 13.23
N CYS A 160 -15.85 4.32 12.74
CA CYS A 160 -16.10 4.00 11.34
C CYS A 160 -17.53 4.35 10.91
N GLN A 161 -18.54 4.09 11.76
CA GLN A 161 -19.93 4.45 11.48
C GLN A 161 -20.10 5.97 11.37
N SER A 162 -19.56 6.74 12.33
CA SER A 162 -19.63 8.20 12.30
C SER A 162 -18.95 8.81 11.07
N LEU A 163 -17.80 8.24 10.65
CA LEU A 163 -17.09 8.64 9.44
C LEU A 163 -17.89 8.33 8.17
N ILE A 164 -18.49 7.15 8.07
CA ILE A 164 -19.32 6.78 6.91
C ILE A 164 -20.57 7.64 6.82
N GLU A 165 -21.20 7.95 7.93
CA GLU A 165 -22.35 8.88 7.94
C GLU A 165 -21.98 10.27 7.43
N ALA A 166 -20.79 10.77 7.79
CA ALA A 166 -20.28 12.03 7.28
C ALA A 166 -19.98 11.95 5.77
N ILE A 167 -19.34 10.87 5.32
CA ILE A 167 -19.05 10.63 3.89
C ILE A 167 -20.36 10.58 3.09
N HIS A 168 -21.34 9.78 3.53
CA HIS A 168 -22.65 9.68 2.87
C HIS A 168 -23.38 11.03 2.86
N GLY A 169 -23.28 11.82 3.95
CA GLY A 169 -23.84 13.16 4.00
C GLY A 169 -23.26 14.09 2.94
N GLY A 170 -21.94 14.02 2.71
CA GLY A 170 -21.29 14.77 1.63
C GLY A 170 -21.71 14.26 0.25
N LEU A 171 -21.71 12.95 0.03
CA LEU A 171 -22.06 12.33 -1.25
C LEU A 171 -23.52 12.58 -1.65
N ALA A 172 -24.44 12.62 -0.68
CA ALA A 172 -25.88 12.89 -0.94
C ALA A 172 -26.13 14.25 -1.64
N ASN A 173 -25.17 15.19 -1.53
CA ASN A 173 -25.20 16.50 -2.19
C ASN A 173 -24.32 16.57 -3.44
N SER A 174 -23.94 15.43 -4.00
CA SER A 174 -23.02 15.31 -5.15
C SER A 174 -23.60 14.44 -6.25
N ALA A 175 -22.87 14.29 -7.37
CA ALA A 175 -23.24 13.37 -8.44
C ALA A 175 -22.89 11.90 -8.13
N VAL A 176 -22.17 11.63 -7.02
CA VAL A 176 -21.75 10.26 -6.64
C VAL A 176 -22.80 9.61 -5.76
N ASP A 177 -23.32 8.46 -6.20
CA ASP A 177 -24.24 7.67 -5.38
C ASP A 177 -23.55 7.19 -4.08
N PRO A 178 -24.09 7.52 -2.88
CA PRO A 178 -23.54 7.04 -1.61
C PRO A 178 -23.36 5.51 -1.53
N ALA A 179 -24.10 4.74 -2.32
CA ALA A 179 -23.93 3.30 -2.42
C ALA A 179 -22.57 2.88 -2.97
N ALA A 180 -21.80 3.78 -3.59
CA ALA A 180 -20.42 3.52 -4.00
C ALA A 180 -19.47 3.27 -2.83
N VAL A 181 -19.81 3.74 -1.62
CA VAL A 181 -19.00 3.55 -0.41
C VAL A 181 -19.83 2.85 0.66
N ARG A 182 -19.42 1.65 1.07
CA ARG A 182 -20.12 0.84 2.06
C ARG A 182 -19.21 0.49 3.23
N LEU A 183 -19.81 0.35 4.41
CA LEU A 183 -19.14 -0.14 5.62
C LEU A 183 -19.84 -1.42 6.11
N LEU A 184 -19.03 -2.42 6.41
CA LEU A 184 -19.41 -3.65 7.09
C LEU A 184 -18.91 -3.59 8.54
N THR A 185 -19.71 -4.10 9.49
CA THR A 185 -19.42 -3.95 10.92
C THR A 185 -19.29 -5.28 11.66
N THR A 186 -19.83 -6.39 11.12
CA THR A 186 -19.81 -7.68 11.79
C THR A 186 -18.65 -8.56 11.33
N ARG A 187 -18.27 -9.55 12.15
CA ARG A 187 -17.17 -10.46 11.83
C ARG A 187 -17.56 -11.46 10.73
N GLU A 188 -18.79 -11.88 10.72
CA GLU A 188 -19.36 -12.82 9.75
C GLU A 188 -19.26 -12.25 8.33
N GLU A 189 -19.52 -10.95 8.18
CA GLU A 189 -19.45 -10.25 6.89
C GLU A 189 -18.03 -10.27 6.29
N THR A 190 -16.98 -10.46 7.10
CA THR A 190 -15.61 -10.59 6.57
C THR A 190 -15.46 -11.82 5.68
N LEU A 191 -15.90 -12.99 6.16
CA LEU A 191 -15.82 -14.24 5.39
C LEU A 191 -16.76 -14.23 4.17
N GLU A 192 -17.91 -13.59 4.32
CA GLU A 192 -18.83 -13.41 3.21
C GLU A 192 -18.23 -12.51 2.13
N LEU A 193 -17.62 -11.37 2.51
CA LEU A 193 -16.96 -10.45 1.59
C LEU A 193 -15.88 -11.16 0.75
N LEU A 194 -15.08 -12.05 1.36
CA LEU A 194 -14.04 -12.82 0.67
C LEU A 194 -14.58 -13.81 -0.39
N ARG A 195 -15.89 -14.06 -0.40
CA ARG A 195 -16.58 -14.95 -1.35
C ARG A 195 -17.34 -14.22 -2.45
N LEU A 196 -17.32 -12.89 -2.43
CA LEU A 196 -18.06 -12.06 -3.38
C LEU A 196 -17.31 -11.78 -4.68
N ASP A 197 -16.60 -12.77 -5.23
CA ASP A 197 -15.79 -12.70 -6.46
C ASP A 197 -16.57 -12.19 -7.69
N ARG A 198 -17.90 -12.33 -7.67
CA ARG A 198 -18.79 -11.80 -8.71
C ARG A 198 -19.01 -10.28 -8.61
N TYR A 199 -18.80 -9.69 -7.44
CA TYR A 199 -19.13 -8.28 -7.14
C TYR A 199 -17.94 -7.44 -6.70
N VAL A 200 -16.87 -8.07 -6.23
CA VAL A 200 -15.66 -7.42 -5.76
C VAL A 200 -14.50 -7.84 -6.66
N ASP A 201 -13.71 -6.88 -7.12
CA ASP A 201 -12.65 -7.08 -8.11
C ASP A 201 -11.26 -7.17 -7.47
N LEU A 202 -11.08 -6.60 -6.28
CA LEU A 202 -9.80 -6.59 -5.55
C LEU A 202 -10.06 -6.57 -4.04
N ILE A 203 -9.33 -7.38 -3.27
CA ILE A 203 -9.27 -7.31 -1.80
C ILE A 203 -7.96 -6.66 -1.37
N ILE A 204 -8.03 -5.74 -0.42
CA ILE A 204 -6.88 -5.04 0.17
C ILE A 204 -6.92 -5.22 1.68
N PRO A 205 -6.22 -6.23 2.24
CA PRO A 205 -6.10 -6.40 3.67
C PRO A 205 -5.07 -5.41 4.26
N ARG A 206 -5.41 -4.80 5.41
CA ARG A 206 -4.56 -3.91 6.20
C ARG A 206 -4.55 -4.34 7.66
N GLY A 207 -3.66 -5.21 8.02
CA GLY A 207 -3.57 -5.78 9.38
C GLY A 207 -2.25 -6.50 9.61
N SER A 208 -2.23 -7.44 10.54
CA SER A 208 -1.07 -8.29 10.81
C SER A 208 -0.77 -9.25 9.66
N ASN A 209 0.48 -9.72 9.57
CA ASN A 209 0.92 -10.70 8.57
C ASN A 209 0.03 -11.95 8.55
N ALA A 210 -0.28 -12.48 9.73
CA ALA A 210 -1.17 -13.64 9.86
C ALA A 210 -2.57 -13.36 9.27
N PHE A 211 -3.07 -12.13 9.43
CA PHE A 211 -4.35 -11.72 8.85
C PHE A 211 -4.27 -11.59 7.33
N VAL A 212 -3.20 -11.01 6.79
CA VAL A 212 -3.00 -10.92 5.33
C VAL A 212 -2.93 -12.31 4.70
N GLN A 213 -2.15 -13.22 5.28
CA GLN A 213 -2.05 -14.63 4.86
C GLN A 213 -3.40 -15.35 4.95
N PHE A 214 -4.16 -15.12 6.04
CA PHE A 214 -5.51 -15.65 6.16
C PHE A 214 -6.41 -15.19 5.01
N VAL A 215 -6.40 -13.91 4.66
CA VAL A 215 -7.19 -13.37 3.55
C VAL A 215 -6.76 -14.02 2.23
N GLN A 216 -5.47 -14.08 1.94
CA GLN A 216 -4.92 -14.69 0.71
C GLN A 216 -5.34 -16.16 0.55
N ASN A 217 -5.39 -16.91 1.64
CA ASN A 217 -5.75 -18.33 1.64
C ASN A 217 -7.26 -18.59 1.59
N ASN A 218 -8.12 -17.57 1.81
CA ASN A 218 -9.56 -17.73 1.95
C ASN A 218 -10.39 -17.00 0.88
N THR A 219 -9.77 -16.47 -0.16
CA THR A 219 -10.49 -15.81 -1.26
C THR A 219 -9.99 -16.26 -2.63
N ARG A 220 -10.86 -16.13 -3.64
CA ARG A 220 -10.51 -16.23 -5.06
C ARG A 220 -10.39 -14.85 -5.73
N ILE A 221 -10.77 -13.80 -5.01
CA ILE A 221 -10.63 -12.43 -5.48
C ILE A 221 -9.13 -12.08 -5.41
N PRO A 222 -8.55 -11.43 -6.41
CA PRO A 222 -7.18 -10.94 -6.32
C PRO A 222 -6.95 -10.16 -5.03
N VAL A 223 -5.81 -10.40 -4.37
CA VAL A 223 -5.43 -9.73 -3.11
C VAL A 223 -4.22 -8.85 -3.36
N LEU A 224 -4.34 -7.59 -3.00
CA LEU A 224 -3.26 -6.62 -3.04
C LEU A 224 -2.73 -6.43 -1.62
N GLY A 225 -1.43 -6.64 -1.45
CA GLY A 225 -0.76 -6.47 -0.16
C GLY A 225 0.51 -7.31 -0.07
N HIS A 226 1.19 -7.18 1.04
CA HIS A 226 2.32 -8.02 1.43
C HIS A 226 2.04 -8.63 2.80
N ALA A 227 2.55 -9.84 3.03
CA ALA A 227 2.42 -10.49 4.33
C ALA A 227 3.52 -10.02 5.28
N ASP A 228 4.77 -9.88 4.80
CA ASP A 228 5.94 -9.52 5.59
C ASP A 228 6.68 -8.34 4.98
N GLY A 229 7.25 -7.46 5.83
CA GLY A 229 8.10 -6.34 5.46
C GLY A 229 9.55 -6.59 5.89
N ILE A 230 10.25 -7.53 5.23
CA ILE A 230 11.66 -7.82 5.52
C ILE A 230 12.50 -7.01 4.55
N CYS A 231 13.02 -5.87 5.02
CA CYS A 231 13.82 -4.94 4.24
C CYS A 231 15.30 -4.98 4.67
N HIS A 232 16.20 -4.75 3.72
CA HIS A 232 17.64 -4.76 3.96
C HIS A 232 18.30 -3.41 3.64
N LEU A 233 19.38 -3.13 4.35
CA LEU A 233 20.34 -2.10 3.98
C LEU A 233 21.71 -2.75 3.80
N TYR A 234 22.27 -2.68 2.61
CA TYR A 234 23.64 -3.13 2.32
C TYR A 234 24.59 -1.95 2.34
N VAL A 235 25.64 -2.05 3.16
CA VAL A 235 26.76 -1.11 3.24
C VAL A 235 27.93 -1.71 2.47
N ASP A 236 28.20 -1.18 1.30
CA ASP A 236 29.21 -1.63 0.35
C ASP A 236 30.63 -1.25 0.79
N GLU A 237 31.66 -1.87 0.19
CA GLU A 237 33.06 -1.54 0.48
C GLU A 237 33.43 -0.07 0.16
N ALA A 238 32.79 0.50 -0.88
CA ALA A 238 32.92 1.90 -1.28
C ALA A 238 31.93 2.84 -0.59
N ALA A 239 31.34 2.44 0.54
CA ALA A 239 30.36 3.29 1.24
C ALA A 239 31.06 4.46 1.96
N ASP A 240 30.42 5.64 1.86
CA ASP A 240 30.75 6.78 2.74
C ASP A 240 30.03 6.57 4.09
N LEU A 241 30.82 6.29 5.13
CA LEU A 241 30.29 6.04 6.48
C LEU A 241 29.56 7.26 7.06
N THR A 242 29.89 8.48 6.64
CA THR A 242 29.15 9.69 7.08
C THR A 242 27.72 9.72 6.56
N LYS A 243 27.43 8.99 5.49
CA LYS A 243 26.08 8.77 4.95
C LYS A 243 25.47 7.46 5.48
N ALA A 244 26.26 6.39 5.56
CA ALA A 244 25.75 5.07 5.97
C ALA A 244 25.16 5.06 7.38
N VAL A 245 25.82 5.72 8.34
CA VAL A 245 25.37 5.75 9.74
C VAL A 245 24.00 6.43 9.89
N PRO A 246 23.78 7.68 9.44
CA PRO A 246 22.45 8.30 9.55
C PRO A 246 21.38 7.57 8.75
N ILE A 247 21.69 6.99 7.57
CA ILE A 247 20.77 6.19 6.77
C ILE A 247 20.31 4.95 7.55
N ALA A 248 21.24 4.18 8.12
CA ALA A 248 20.94 2.98 8.88
C ALA A 248 20.10 3.28 10.13
N VAL A 249 20.47 4.34 10.87
CA VAL A 249 19.71 4.79 12.04
C VAL A 249 18.30 5.20 11.67
N ASP A 250 18.12 6.04 10.64
CA ASP A 250 16.79 6.46 10.16
C ASP A 250 15.97 5.26 9.67
N ALA A 251 16.57 4.40 8.86
CA ALA A 251 15.90 3.24 8.28
C ALA A 251 15.37 2.26 9.34
N LYS A 252 16.00 2.16 10.52
CA LYS A 252 15.50 1.31 11.61
C LYS A 252 14.64 2.06 12.62
N THR A 253 14.99 3.30 12.98
CA THR A 253 14.46 3.92 14.22
C THR A 253 13.42 4.99 13.99
N GLN A 254 13.24 5.53 12.77
CA GLN A 254 12.28 6.57 12.47
C GLN A 254 10.84 6.11 12.74
N TYR A 255 10.51 4.87 12.39
CA TYR A 255 9.26 4.19 12.75
C TYR A 255 9.45 2.67 12.66
N PRO A 256 9.89 1.99 13.73
CA PRO A 256 10.32 0.59 13.70
C PRO A 256 9.23 -0.40 13.25
N SER A 257 7.96 -0.09 13.55
CA SER A 257 6.82 -0.95 13.22
C SER A 257 6.27 -0.73 11.80
N ALA A 258 6.96 0.03 10.96
CA ALA A 258 6.58 0.16 9.56
C ALA A 258 7.23 -0.93 8.72
N CYS A 259 6.48 -1.48 7.76
CA CYS A 259 6.93 -2.57 6.90
C CYS A 259 8.14 -2.24 6.00
N ASN A 260 8.50 -0.97 5.86
CA ASN A 260 9.68 -0.50 5.14
C ASN A 260 10.84 -0.10 6.08
N ALA A 261 10.74 -0.37 7.40
CA ALA A 261 11.90 -0.31 8.28
C ALA A 261 12.82 -1.50 7.97
N ILE A 262 14.14 -1.31 8.08
CA ILE A 262 15.06 -2.42 7.86
C ILE A 262 14.99 -3.42 9.01
N GLU A 263 15.06 -4.71 8.66
CA GLU A 263 15.16 -5.80 9.62
C GLU A 263 16.55 -6.45 9.60
N THR A 264 17.31 -6.24 8.51
CA THR A 264 18.68 -6.72 8.36
C THR A 264 19.60 -5.64 7.80
N LEU A 265 20.75 -5.48 8.41
CA LEU A 265 21.91 -4.70 7.93
C LEU A 265 22.95 -5.68 7.41
N LEU A 266 23.28 -5.59 6.12
CA LEU A 266 24.38 -6.29 5.50
C LEU A 266 25.56 -5.33 5.38
N ILE A 267 26.80 -5.77 5.69
CA ILE A 267 27.99 -4.94 5.55
C ILE A 267 29.09 -5.72 4.87
N HIS A 268 29.73 -5.10 3.87
CA HIS A 268 30.86 -5.68 3.16
C HIS A 268 32.05 -5.89 4.11
N ARG A 269 32.70 -7.07 4.03
CA ARG A 269 33.78 -7.47 4.94
C ARG A 269 34.96 -6.48 4.97
N ALA A 270 35.24 -5.82 3.84
CA ALA A 270 36.36 -4.90 3.76
C ALA A 270 36.17 -3.64 4.59
N ILE A 271 34.95 -3.11 4.66
CA ILE A 271 34.62 -1.89 5.41
C ILE A 271 34.11 -2.21 6.83
N ALA A 272 33.73 -3.45 7.12
CA ALA A 272 33.16 -3.86 8.41
C ALA A 272 34.04 -3.48 9.61
N PRO A 273 35.39 -3.67 9.62
CA PRO A 273 36.23 -3.30 10.76
C PRO A 273 36.18 -1.81 11.13
N GLN A 274 35.95 -0.95 10.16
CA GLN A 274 35.86 0.52 10.37
C GLN A 274 34.39 0.96 10.61
N GLY A 275 33.47 0.49 9.80
CA GLY A 275 32.07 0.97 9.75
C GLY A 275 31.18 0.36 10.82
N LEU A 276 31.30 -0.95 11.07
CA LEU A 276 30.39 -1.65 11.95
C LEU A 276 30.42 -1.17 13.41
N PRO A 277 31.59 -0.86 14.04
CA PRO A 277 31.59 -0.29 15.38
C PRO A 277 30.86 1.06 15.50
N GLU A 278 30.93 1.90 14.49
CA GLU A 278 30.23 3.20 14.45
C GLU A 278 28.73 3.02 14.28
N LEU A 279 28.32 2.21 13.30
CA LEU A 279 26.91 1.83 13.04
C LEU A 279 26.26 1.24 14.31
N ALA A 280 26.94 0.26 14.93
CA ALA A 280 26.42 -0.41 16.12
C ALA A 280 26.23 0.55 17.30
N ARG A 281 27.21 1.42 17.59
CA ARG A 281 27.07 2.43 18.65
C ARG A 281 25.92 3.39 18.40
N ALA A 282 25.75 3.85 17.14
CA ALA A 282 24.68 4.77 16.77
C ALA A 282 23.29 4.13 16.91
N LEU A 283 23.13 2.86 16.51
CA LEU A 283 21.90 2.09 16.64
C LEU A 283 21.56 1.79 18.11
N VAL A 284 22.55 1.31 18.89
CA VAL A 284 22.38 1.04 20.34
C VAL A 284 22.02 2.33 21.10
N ALA A 285 22.59 3.47 20.74
CA ALA A 285 22.24 4.76 21.34
C ALA A 285 20.76 5.16 21.09
N LYS A 286 20.10 4.56 20.10
CA LYS A 286 18.66 4.69 19.83
C LYS A 286 17.82 3.55 20.45
N GLY A 287 18.43 2.68 21.24
CA GLY A 287 17.76 1.57 21.91
C GLY A 287 17.54 0.34 21.04
N VAL A 288 18.26 0.21 19.93
CA VAL A 288 18.15 -0.97 19.05
C VAL A 288 18.90 -2.16 19.67
N GLU A 289 18.21 -3.30 19.85
CA GLU A 289 18.80 -4.59 20.13
C GLU A 289 19.45 -5.13 18.86
N LEU A 290 20.73 -5.53 18.96
CA LEU A 290 21.48 -6.05 17.82
C LEU A 290 21.60 -7.58 17.91
N ARG A 291 21.39 -8.25 16.76
CA ARG A 291 21.64 -9.69 16.57
C ARG A 291 22.61 -9.88 15.42
N GLY A 292 23.71 -10.60 15.62
CA GLY A 292 24.76 -10.72 14.63
C GLY A 292 25.14 -12.15 14.28
N ASP A 293 25.61 -12.37 13.06
CA ASP A 293 26.34 -13.59 12.72
C ASP A 293 27.63 -13.72 13.54
N ALA A 294 28.32 -14.84 13.45
CA ALA A 294 29.52 -15.10 14.25
C ALA A 294 30.61 -14.03 14.05
N ALA A 295 30.82 -13.59 12.80
CA ALA A 295 31.84 -12.58 12.46
C ALA A 295 31.46 -11.19 13.03
N THR A 296 30.18 -10.83 12.94
CA THR A 296 29.65 -9.60 13.56
C THR A 296 29.80 -9.61 15.08
N CYS A 297 29.46 -10.72 15.73
CA CYS A 297 29.61 -10.88 17.18
C CYS A 297 31.08 -10.78 17.63
N GLU A 298 32.01 -11.40 16.90
CA GLU A 298 33.44 -11.32 17.16
C GLU A 298 33.97 -9.87 17.05
N LEU A 299 33.59 -9.19 15.97
CA LEU A 299 34.04 -7.82 15.69
C LEU A 299 33.48 -6.81 16.71
N LEU A 300 32.27 -7.01 17.18
CA LEU A 300 31.64 -6.11 18.16
C LEU A 300 31.91 -6.49 19.63
N GLN A 301 32.66 -7.55 19.88
CA GLN A 301 33.01 -7.98 21.23
C GLN A 301 33.71 -6.84 22.01
N GLY A 302 33.16 -6.49 23.17
CA GLY A 302 33.67 -5.39 24.01
C GLY A 302 33.33 -3.98 23.52
N ILE A 303 32.56 -3.85 22.39
CA ILE A 303 32.13 -2.56 21.85
C ILE A 303 30.69 -2.24 22.27
N CYS A 304 29.77 -3.19 22.09
CA CYS A 304 28.39 -3.07 22.53
C CYS A 304 27.78 -4.45 22.82
N ALA A 305 26.58 -4.45 23.41
CA ALA A 305 25.82 -5.69 23.60
C ALA A 305 25.29 -6.15 22.24
N ILE A 306 25.48 -7.44 21.95
CA ILE A 306 24.97 -8.09 20.74
C ILE A 306 24.63 -9.55 21.09
N ALA A 307 23.51 -10.04 20.56
CA ALA A 307 23.09 -11.44 20.66
C ALA A 307 23.47 -12.19 19.39
N PRO A 308 23.76 -13.50 19.44
CA PRO A 308 23.92 -14.31 18.25
C PRO A 308 22.62 -14.36 17.44
N ALA A 309 22.69 -14.07 16.15
CA ALA A 309 21.59 -14.29 15.23
C ALA A 309 21.45 -15.78 14.90
N THR A 310 20.23 -16.21 14.73
CA THR A 310 19.86 -17.56 14.25
C THR A 310 19.34 -17.49 12.82
N GLU A 311 19.20 -18.63 12.17
CA GLU A 311 18.64 -18.69 10.80
C GLU A 311 17.24 -18.05 10.69
N THR A 312 16.45 -18.14 11.75
CA THR A 312 15.11 -17.55 11.81
C THR A 312 15.13 -16.02 11.82
N ASP A 313 16.21 -15.42 12.36
CA ASP A 313 16.33 -13.97 12.46
C ASP A 313 16.40 -13.31 11.07
N TRP A 314 17.00 -13.97 10.08
CA TRP A 314 17.10 -13.45 8.71
C TRP A 314 15.76 -13.35 8.00
N ALA A 315 14.79 -14.20 8.38
CA ALA A 315 13.44 -14.27 7.81
C ALA A 315 12.38 -13.65 8.75
N THR A 316 12.79 -12.80 9.71
CA THR A 316 11.88 -12.23 10.71
C THR A 316 11.66 -10.75 10.48
N GLU A 317 10.38 -10.35 10.35
CA GLU A 317 9.96 -8.97 10.51
C GLU A 317 9.73 -8.70 12.02
N TYR A 318 10.69 -8.06 12.68
CA TYR A 318 10.59 -7.76 14.12
C TYR A 318 9.53 -6.71 14.42
N SER A 319 9.36 -5.75 13.50
CA SER A 319 8.45 -4.59 13.71
C SER A 319 8.75 -3.83 15.02
N ASP A 320 9.97 -3.91 15.53
CA ASP A 320 10.45 -3.34 16.78
C ASP A 320 11.90 -2.85 16.66
N LEU A 321 12.45 -2.27 17.70
CA LEU A 321 13.86 -1.85 17.79
C LEU A 321 14.80 -3.05 17.93
N ILE A 322 14.75 -3.98 16.99
CA ILE A 322 15.61 -5.15 16.86
C ILE A 322 16.17 -5.16 15.43
N LEU A 323 17.44 -5.40 15.24
CA LEU A 323 18.11 -5.42 13.93
C LEU A 323 19.08 -6.56 13.84
N SER A 324 18.96 -7.37 12.79
CA SER A 324 19.93 -8.40 12.43
C SER A 324 21.08 -7.77 11.63
N ILE A 325 22.33 -8.23 11.86
CA ILE A 325 23.52 -7.74 11.18
C ILE A 325 24.34 -8.92 10.67
N LYS A 326 24.71 -8.89 9.38
CA LYS A 326 25.56 -9.90 8.78
C LYS A 326 26.71 -9.26 8.02
N ILE A 327 27.94 -9.76 8.23
CA ILE A 327 29.10 -9.44 7.40
C ILE A 327 29.07 -10.34 6.16
N VAL A 328 29.03 -9.72 4.98
CA VAL A 328 29.02 -10.42 3.69
C VAL A 328 30.35 -10.25 2.97
N ALA A 329 30.70 -11.23 2.15
CA ALA A 329 31.96 -11.26 1.41
C ALA A 329 32.06 -10.12 0.39
N ASP A 330 30.97 -9.89 -0.33
CA ASP A 330 30.87 -9.00 -1.48
C ASP A 330 29.40 -8.70 -1.81
N LEU A 331 29.20 -7.97 -2.91
CA LEU A 331 27.87 -7.63 -3.42
C LEU A 331 27.06 -8.87 -3.83
N ASP A 332 27.72 -9.92 -4.34
CA ASP A 332 27.02 -11.15 -4.75
C ASP A 332 26.38 -11.82 -3.53
N GLU A 333 27.10 -11.99 -2.44
CA GLU A 333 26.54 -12.56 -1.21
C GLU A 333 25.43 -11.68 -0.62
N ALA A 334 25.53 -10.36 -0.75
CA ALA A 334 24.49 -9.45 -0.31
C ALA A 334 23.18 -9.64 -1.13
N ILE A 335 23.29 -9.73 -2.45
CA ILE A 335 22.15 -9.96 -3.35
C ILE A 335 21.53 -11.35 -3.11
N ASP A 336 22.37 -12.37 -2.93
CA ASP A 336 21.90 -13.73 -2.62
C ASP A 336 21.14 -13.78 -1.29
N HIS A 337 21.63 -13.09 -0.27
CA HIS A 337 20.96 -12.98 1.03
C HIS A 337 19.61 -12.29 0.89
N ILE A 338 19.55 -11.13 0.23
CA ILE A 338 18.32 -10.38 -0.03
C ILE A 338 17.31 -11.23 -0.81
N THR A 339 17.79 -11.95 -1.83
CA THR A 339 16.93 -12.83 -2.65
C THR A 339 16.35 -13.99 -1.85
N THR A 340 17.11 -14.50 -0.89
CA THR A 340 16.73 -15.67 -0.07
C THR A 340 15.74 -15.28 1.03
N TYR A 341 15.98 -14.16 1.72
CA TYR A 341 15.24 -13.80 2.96
C TYR A 341 14.34 -12.58 2.80
N GLY A 342 14.59 -11.73 1.80
CA GLY A 342 13.81 -10.52 1.56
C GLY A 342 12.37 -10.79 1.15
N SER A 343 11.48 -9.89 1.53
CA SER A 343 10.07 -9.94 1.16
C SER A 343 9.74 -9.28 -0.18
N GLY A 344 10.74 -8.76 -0.90
CA GLY A 344 10.58 -7.97 -2.12
C GLY A 344 9.93 -6.60 -1.87
N HIS A 345 10.04 -6.08 -0.64
CA HIS A 345 9.41 -4.81 -0.27
C HIS A 345 10.32 -3.62 -0.64
N THR A 346 11.37 -3.36 0.13
CA THR A 346 12.26 -2.22 -0.11
C THR A 346 13.68 -2.57 0.33
N GLU A 347 14.61 -2.45 -0.60
CA GLU A 347 16.02 -2.79 -0.40
C GLU A 347 16.88 -1.58 -0.71
N ALA A 348 17.99 -1.39 0.01
CA ALA A 348 18.86 -0.24 -0.19
C ALA A 348 20.35 -0.62 -0.14
N ILE A 349 21.15 0.06 -0.96
CA ILE A 349 22.61 0.04 -0.93
C ILE A 349 23.15 1.41 -0.56
N VAL A 350 24.21 1.43 0.26
CA VAL A 350 25.04 2.62 0.46
C VAL A 350 26.39 2.38 -0.20
N THR A 351 26.68 3.13 -1.25
CA THR A 351 27.94 3.04 -2.02
C THR A 351 28.20 4.31 -2.81
N GLU A 352 29.49 4.66 -2.95
CA GLU A 352 29.95 5.71 -3.86
C GLU A 352 30.44 5.12 -5.21
N ASP A 353 30.47 3.80 -5.36
CA ASP A 353 30.76 3.13 -6.63
C ASP A 353 29.50 3.05 -7.48
N ASP A 354 29.50 3.71 -8.63
CA ASP A 354 28.37 3.72 -9.58
C ASP A 354 28.12 2.33 -10.18
N ALA A 355 29.18 1.55 -10.43
CA ALA A 355 29.02 0.21 -11.02
C ALA A 355 28.36 -0.77 -10.05
N ALA A 356 28.75 -0.74 -8.75
CA ALA A 356 28.12 -1.53 -7.70
C ALA A 356 26.65 -1.08 -7.50
N ALA A 357 26.39 0.23 -7.53
CA ALA A 357 25.03 0.77 -7.43
C ALA A 357 24.13 0.32 -8.58
N ASP A 358 24.59 0.50 -9.83
CA ASP A 358 23.81 0.14 -11.04
C ASP A 358 23.51 -1.37 -11.05
N ARG A 359 24.47 -2.19 -10.63
CA ARG A 359 24.30 -3.63 -10.52
C ARG A 359 23.26 -3.99 -9.44
N PHE A 360 23.36 -3.42 -8.24
CA PHE A 360 22.37 -3.63 -7.17
C PHE A 360 20.97 -3.22 -7.58
N LEU A 361 20.82 -2.03 -8.20
CA LEU A 361 19.53 -1.52 -8.68
C LEU A 361 18.92 -2.39 -9.78
N ALA A 362 19.72 -3.09 -10.58
CA ALA A 362 19.26 -3.94 -11.67
C ALA A 362 18.96 -5.38 -11.22
N GLU A 363 19.76 -5.96 -10.31
CA GLU A 363 19.67 -7.37 -9.94
C GLU A 363 18.71 -7.64 -8.77
N VAL A 364 18.54 -6.66 -7.84
CA VAL A 364 17.65 -6.82 -6.70
C VAL A 364 16.19 -6.62 -7.13
N ASP A 365 15.37 -7.66 -6.96
CA ASP A 365 13.95 -7.62 -7.32
C ASP A 365 13.08 -7.28 -6.10
N ALA A 366 12.87 -6.00 -5.86
CA ALA A 366 11.98 -5.48 -4.84
C ALA A 366 11.05 -4.38 -5.40
N ALA A 367 10.02 -4.03 -4.65
CA ALA A 367 9.10 -2.96 -5.02
C ALA A 367 9.78 -1.57 -4.99
N GLY A 368 10.76 -1.39 -4.10
CA GLY A 368 11.66 -0.24 -4.08
C GLY A 368 13.11 -0.70 -3.96
N VAL A 369 14.00 -0.18 -4.81
CA VAL A 369 15.44 -0.44 -4.74
C VAL A 369 16.16 0.90 -4.75
N TYR A 370 16.94 1.18 -3.72
CA TYR A 370 17.43 2.51 -3.43
C TYR A 370 18.97 2.56 -3.35
N ARG A 371 19.51 3.73 -3.69
CA ARG A 371 20.91 4.07 -3.47
C ARG A 371 21.03 5.26 -2.53
N ASN A 372 21.87 5.16 -1.53
CA ASN A 372 22.27 6.25 -0.61
C ASN A 372 21.09 6.99 0.05
N CYS A 373 20.01 6.27 0.36
CA CYS A 373 18.87 6.81 1.11
C CYS A 373 18.17 5.73 1.94
N SER A 374 17.39 6.18 2.92
CA SER A 374 16.65 5.32 3.83
C SER A 374 15.52 4.58 3.13
N THR A 375 15.30 3.31 3.48
CA THR A 375 14.15 2.52 3.03
C THR A 375 12.81 3.14 3.46
N ARG A 376 12.82 4.01 4.47
CA ARG A 376 11.66 4.76 4.96
C ARG A 376 11.05 5.71 3.93
N PHE A 377 11.73 5.97 2.82
CA PHE A 377 11.15 6.74 1.70
C PHE A 377 10.06 5.97 0.92
N ALA A 378 9.92 4.65 1.08
CA ALA A 378 8.87 3.86 0.45
C ALA A 378 7.47 4.17 1.00
N ASP A 379 6.93 5.30 0.63
CA ASP A 379 5.69 5.88 1.16
C ASP A 379 5.04 6.76 0.09
N GLY A 380 3.73 6.64 -0.09
CA GLY A 380 3.01 7.36 -1.15
C GLY A 380 3.11 8.88 -1.03
N PHE A 381 3.08 9.43 0.19
CA PHE A 381 3.28 10.87 0.39
C PHE A 381 4.69 11.32 0.02
N ARG A 382 5.70 10.56 0.44
CA ARG A 382 7.10 10.86 0.14
C ARG A 382 7.43 10.75 -1.34
N TYR A 383 6.75 9.84 -2.05
CA TYR A 383 6.84 9.72 -3.52
C TYR A 383 6.05 10.79 -4.27
N GLY A 384 5.22 11.57 -3.59
CA GLY A 384 4.35 12.55 -4.23
C GLY A 384 3.08 11.97 -4.85
N PHE A 385 2.75 10.70 -4.53
CA PHE A 385 1.52 10.04 -5.02
C PHE A 385 0.28 10.41 -4.17
N GLY A 386 0.46 11.14 -3.07
CA GLY A 386 -0.58 11.44 -2.10
C GLY A 386 -0.88 10.26 -1.18
N ALA A 387 -2.16 10.09 -0.85
CA ALA A 387 -2.60 8.97 -0.02
C ALA A 387 -2.41 7.61 -0.74
N GLU A 388 -2.20 6.55 0.04
CA GLU A 388 -2.10 5.19 -0.46
C GLU A 388 -3.10 4.25 0.23
N VAL A 389 -3.59 3.26 -0.48
CA VAL A 389 -4.42 2.19 0.11
C VAL A 389 -3.57 1.13 0.81
N GLY A 390 -2.29 1.06 0.50
CA GLY A 390 -1.32 0.11 1.04
C GLY A 390 -0.09 0.01 0.16
N ILE A 391 0.83 -0.89 0.53
CA ILE A 391 2.02 -1.22 -0.25
C ILE A 391 1.88 -2.66 -0.74
N SER A 392 2.26 -2.91 -1.99
CA SER A 392 2.23 -4.24 -2.60
C SER A 392 3.63 -4.68 -2.99
N THR A 393 4.00 -5.91 -2.64
CA THR A 393 5.24 -6.54 -3.09
C THR A 393 5.02 -7.50 -4.26
N ASN A 394 3.78 -7.65 -4.74
CA ASN A 394 3.45 -8.50 -5.87
C ASN A 394 4.20 -8.07 -7.13
N ARG A 395 4.60 -9.04 -7.96
CA ARG A 395 5.17 -8.74 -9.30
C ARG A 395 4.12 -8.28 -10.30
N LEU A 396 2.87 -8.71 -10.13
CA LEU A 396 1.76 -8.20 -10.93
C LEU A 396 1.36 -6.81 -10.42
N PRO A 397 1.20 -5.82 -11.30
CA PRO A 397 0.79 -4.47 -10.91
C PRO A 397 -0.54 -4.43 -10.15
N PRO A 398 -0.71 -3.48 -9.23
CA PRO A 398 0.27 -2.46 -8.84
C PRO A 398 1.34 -3.01 -7.88
N ARG A 399 2.54 -2.41 -7.89
CA ARG A 399 3.67 -2.74 -7.03
C ARG A 399 4.21 -1.49 -6.32
N GLY A 400 4.67 -1.62 -5.08
CA GLY A 400 5.09 -0.50 -4.24
C GLY A 400 3.91 0.21 -3.55
N PRO A 401 4.07 1.47 -3.13
CA PRO A 401 3.00 2.30 -2.59
C PRO A 401 1.86 2.47 -3.61
N VAL A 402 0.65 2.05 -3.24
CA VAL A 402 -0.50 2.01 -4.13
C VAL A 402 -1.40 3.23 -3.89
N GLY A 403 -1.17 4.27 -4.67
CA GLY A 403 -2.00 5.47 -4.76
C GLY A 403 -3.06 5.39 -5.86
N LEU A 404 -3.46 6.54 -6.41
CA LEU A 404 -4.50 6.64 -7.45
C LEU A 404 -4.19 5.79 -8.69
N GLU A 405 -2.96 5.83 -9.19
CA GLU A 405 -2.54 5.12 -10.40
C GLU A 405 -2.58 3.59 -10.21
N GLY A 406 -2.40 3.11 -8.98
CA GLY A 406 -2.49 1.69 -8.66
C GLY A 406 -3.92 1.16 -8.53
N LEU A 407 -4.92 2.03 -8.51
CA LEU A 407 -6.35 1.69 -8.42
C LEU A 407 -7.06 1.72 -9.78
N VAL A 408 -6.31 1.78 -10.87
CA VAL A 408 -6.84 1.73 -12.23
C VAL A 408 -6.22 0.57 -13.01
N THR A 409 -6.93 0.17 -14.05
CA THR A 409 -6.46 -0.74 -15.08
C THR A 409 -6.69 -0.10 -16.44
N TYR A 410 -6.62 -0.86 -17.51
CA TYR A 410 -6.89 -0.35 -18.85
C TYR A 410 -7.84 -1.28 -19.62
N LYS A 411 -8.47 -0.72 -20.63
CA LYS A 411 -9.21 -1.47 -21.65
C LYS A 411 -8.81 -1.03 -23.04
N TYR A 412 -8.95 -1.94 -23.98
CA TYR A 412 -8.78 -1.63 -25.39
C TYR A 412 -10.09 -1.15 -25.99
N ARG A 413 -10.02 -0.08 -26.78
CA ARG A 413 -11.09 0.41 -27.64
C ARG A 413 -10.60 0.28 -29.08
N LEU A 414 -11.36 -0.41 -29.92
CA LEU A 414 -11.06 -0.57 -31.34
C LEU A 414 -12.20 0.00 -32.16
N THR A 415 -11.90 1.02 -32.94
CA THR A 415 -12.89 1.66 -33.82
C THR A 415 -12.54 1.34 -35.26
N GLY A 416 -13.49 0.83 -36.01
CA GLY A 416 -13.33 0.45 -37.42
C GLY A 416 -14.47 0.92 -38.31
N LYS A 417 -14.36 0.63 -39.60
CA LYS A 417 -15.36 0.94 -40.64
C LYS A 417 -15.81 -0.33 -41.39
N GLY A 418 -16.13 -1.38 -40.64
CA GLY A 418 -16.51 -2.68 -41.20
C GLY A 418 -15.31 -3.62 -41.46
N HIS A 419 -14.18 -3.41 -40.80
CA HIS A 419 -13.02 -4.30 -40.92
C HIS A 419 -13.35 -5.67 -40.32
N VAL A 420 -12.88 -6.72 -40.99
CA VAL A 420 -13.04 -8.11 -40.54
C VAL A 420 -11.65 -8.77 -40.45
N ALA A 421 -11.45 -9.58 -39.44
CA ALA A 421 -10.16 -10.22 -39.16
C ALA A 421 -9.69 -11.14 -40.30
N ALA A 422 -10.63 -11.73 -41.06
CA ALA A 422 -10.32 -12.58 -42.20
C ALA A 422 -9.51 -11.86 -43.29
N THR A 423 -9.65 -10.55 -43.46
CA THR A 423 -8.85 -9.73 -44.41
C THR A 423 -7.36 -9.75 -44.06
N TYR A 424 -7.01 -10.00 -42.79
CA TYR A 424 -5.65 -9.97 -42.26
C TYR A 424 -5.11 -11.36 -41.93
N ALA A 425 -5.77 -12.41 -42.44
CA ALA A 425 -5.39 -13.81 -42.19
C ALA A 425 -5.33 -14.59 -43.49
N GLY A 426 -4.47 -15.63 -43.54
CA GLY A 426 -4.31 -16.52 -44.71
C GLY A 426 -3.19 -16.12 -45.66
N ALA A 427 -3.12 -16.78 -46.83
CA ALA A 427 -2.03 -16.61 -47.80
C ALA A 427 -2.03 -15.22 -48.47
N ASP A 428 -3.23 -14.63 -48.62
CA ASP A 428 -3.42 -13.30 -49.26
C ASP A 428 -3.73 -12.22 -48.23
N ALA A 429 -3.27 -12.38 -46.98
CA ALA A 429 -3.53 -11.46 -45.87
C ALA A 429 -3.03 -10.03 -46.19
N LYS A 430 -3.91 -9.05 -46.00
CA LYS A 430 -3.52 -7.64 -46.07
C LYS A 430 -2.59 -7.34 -44.86
N PRO A 431 -1.44 -6.66 -45.06
CA PRO A 431 -0.57 -6.28 -43.96
C PRO A 431 -1.20 -5.16 -43.13
N PHE A 432 -0.93 -5.18 -41.81
CA PHE A 432 -1.23 -4.06 -40.93
C PHE A 432 -0.23 -2.90 -41.16
N THR A 433 -0.65 -1.67 -40.88
CA THR A 433 0.24 -0.50 -40.91
C THR A 433 0.93 -0.23 -39.60
N HIS A 434 0.27 -0.54 -38.48
CA HIS A 434 0.75 -0.34 -37.09
C HIS A 434 1.37 1.04 -36.86
N ARG A 435 0.72 2.09 -37.33
CA ARG A 435 1.18 3.48 -37.21
C ARG A 435 0.71 4.11 -35.92
N ASP A 436 1.62 4.54 -35.06
CA ASP A 436 1.28 5.33 -33.86
C ASP A 436 0.78 6.74 -34.29
N LEU A 437 -0.28 7.23 -33.63
CA LEU A 437 -1.00 8.47 -33.94
C LEU A 437 -0.72 9.56 -32.89
#